data_4b4a076047f88a934ec1aad16035b230
#
_entry.id   4b4a076047f88a934ec1aad16035b230
#
_cell.length_a   1.000
_cell.length_b   1.000
_cell.length_c   1.000
_cell.angle_alpha   90.00
_cell.angle_beta   90.00
_cell.angle_gamma   90.00
#
_symmetry.space_group_name_H-M   'P 1'
#
loop_
_entity.id
_entity.type
_entity.pdbx_description
1 polymer ?
#
loop_
_entity_poly.entity_id
_entity_poly.type
_entity_poly.pdbx_seq_one_letter_code
_entity_poly.pdbx_strand_id
1 'polypeptide(L)'
;MTAIIGGGGKSTLLRALADALAQHAHVLVATSTKMYVPDWCPVVRDASLAAVERAFAESPVVCAGLLCELPGKLAAPGLAWEAIAGAADYVLVEADGSRHLPLKAHAAHEPVVPACASRVVCVAGIDGVGESVSQACHRPQLFAQLAGVPVEAPVTPEALAAVLGAEGLHDILYINKVESAEAWQLARRVAQLVATPVVAGSLRRGEFACLR
;
A
#
# COMPACT_ATOMS: atom_id res chain seq x y z
N MET A 1 -0.62 13.75 3.77
CA MET A 1 0.15 12.66 3.10
C MET A 1 -0.28 11.32 3.66
N THR A 2 -0.53 10.33 2.78
CA THR A 2 -0.91 8.96 3.16
C THR A 2 0.12 7.99 2.63
N ALA A 3 0.72 7.18 3.50
CA ALA A 3 1.62 6.09 3.13
C ALA A 3 0.82 4.79 2.92
N ILE A 4 1.17 4.01 1.89
CA ILE A 4 0.55 2.74 1.55
C ILE A 4 1.61 1.65 1.66
N ILE A 5 1.35 0.65 2.53
CA ILE A 5 2.27 -0.44 2.86
C ILE A 5 1.61 -1.82 2.64
N GLY A 6 2.36 -2.90 2.81
CA GLY A 6 1.84 -4.26 2.77
C GLY A 6 1.91 -4.95 1.41
N GLY A 7 0.98 -5.86 1.13
CA GLY A 7 0.90 -6.68 -0.09
C GLY A 7 -0.48 -6.66 -0.73
N GLY A 8 -0.67 -7.42 -1.84
CA GLY A 8 -2.01 -7.68 -2.36
C GLY A 8 -2.70 -6.54 -3.13
N GLY A 9 -1.95 -5.53 -3.64
CA GLY A 9 -2.52 -4.54 -4.54
C GLY A 9 -2.33 -3.08 -4.17
N LYS A 10 -1.20 -2.71 -3.54
CA LYS A 10 -0.85 -1.32 -3.18
C LYS A 10 -0.96 -0.34 -4.35
N SER A 11 -0.28 -0.63 -5.46
CA SER A 11 -0.27 0.26 -6.63
C SER A 11 -1.67 0.42 -7.24
N THR A 12 -2.51 -0.61 -7.14
CA THR A 12 -3.92 -0.54 -7.57
C THR A 12 -4.74 0.34 -6.63
N LEU A 13 -4.54 0.21 -5.30
CA LEU A 13 -5.20 1.09 -4.32
C LEU A 13 -4.75 2.54 -4.50
N LEU A 14 -3.45 2.75 -4.69
CA LEU A 14 -2.86 4.07 -4.92
C LEU A 14 -3.52 4.75 -6.14
N ARG A 15 -3.65 4.03 -7.27
CA ARG A 15 -4.34 4.53 -8.46
C ARG A 15 -5.82 4.83 -8.17
N ALA A 16 -6.55 3.89 -7.55
CA ALA A 16 -7.97 4.08 -7.25
C ALA A 16 -8.23 5.29 -6.33
N LEU A 17 -7.38 5.50 -5.33
CA LEU A 17 -7.44 6.69 -4.47
C LEU A 17 -7.09 7.96 -5.24
N ALA A 18 -6.07 7.92 -6.09
CA ALA A 18 -5.69 9.07 -6.91
C ALA A 18 -6.83 9.47 -7.85
N ASP A 19 -7.43 8.51 -8.56
CA ASP A 19 -8.55 8.75 -9.49
C ASP A 19 -9.78 9.33 -8.76
N ALA A 20 -10.08 8.84 -7.56
CA ALA A 20 -11.22 9.33 -6.77
C ALA A 20 -10.99 10.76 -6.23
N LEU A 21 -9.80 11.05 -5.72
CA LEU A 21 -9.44 12.36 -5.15
C LEU A 21 -9.27 13.43 -6.24
N ALA A 22 -8.78 13.03 -7.41
CA ALA A 22 -8.54 13.93 -8.54
C ALA A 22 -9.77 14.62 -9.10
N GLN A 23 -10.98 14.17 -8.72
CA GLN A 23 -12.23 14.82 -9.10
C GLN A 23 -12.38 16.22 -8.47
N HIS A 24 -11.65 16.50 -7.39
CA HIS A 24 -11.82 17.73 -6.62
C HIS A 24 -10.50 18.33 -6.12
N ALA A 25 -9.35 17.71 -6.40
CA ALA A 25 -8.07 18.09 -5.80
C ALA A 25 -6.87 17.68 -6.66
N HIS A 26 -5.73 18.31 -6.45
CA HIS A 26 -4.45 17.85 -6.99
C HIS A 26 -3.87 16.71 -6.14
N VAL A 27 -3.48 15.62 -6.78
CA VAL A 27 -2.94 14.43 -6.14
C VAL A 27 -1.53 14.14 -6.62
N LEU A 28 -0.58 14.15 -5.71
CA LEU A 28 0.80 13.75 -5.97
C LEU A 28 1.02 12.30 -5.55
N VAL A 29 1.50 11.50 -6.48
CA VAL A 29 1.87 10.10 -6.26
C VAL A 29 3.39 10.00 -6.18
N ALA A 30 3.92 9.25 -5.22
CA ALA A 30 5.35 9.02 -5.07
C ALA A 30 5.65 7.64 -4.45
N THR A 31 6.92 7.31 -4.34
CA THR A 31 7.40 6.19 -3.55
C THR A 31 8.55 6.62 -2.65
N SER A 32 8.62 6.06 -1.47
CA SER A 32 9.79 6.21 -0.59
C SER A 32 10.82 5.09 -0.77
N THR A 33 10.48 4.06 -1.56
CA THR A 33 11.35 2.94 -1.89
C THR A 33 11.54 2.82 -3.41
N LYS A 34 10.90 1.88 -4.05
CA LYS A 34 10.91 1.70 -5.50
C LYS A 34 9.54 1.24 -5.98
N MET A 35 8.96 1.92 -6.98
CA MET A 35 7.71 1.54 -7.61
C MET A 35 7.86 1.44 -9.13
N TYR A 36 6.97 0.75 -9.81
CA TYR A 36 6.92 0.79 -11.27
C TYR A 36 6.53 2.19 -11.75
N VAL A 37 7.10 2.62 -12.87
CA VAL A 37 6.69 3.88 -13.54
C VAL A 37 5.20 3.75 -13.88
N PRO A 38 4.32 4.62 -13.36
CA PRO A 38 2.92 4.58 -13.75
C PRO A 38 2.73 5.01 -15.21
N ASP A 39 1.82 4.36 -15.91
CA ASP A 39 1.42 4.64 -17.29
C ASP A 39 0.11 5.44 -17.39
N TRP A 40 -0.48 5.79 -16.23
CA TRP A 40 -1.81 6.39 -16.10
C TRP A 40 -1.80 7.85 -15.64
N CYS A 41 -0.63 8.44 -15.39
CA CYS A 41 -0.48 9.86 -15.06
C CYS A 41 0.89 10.38 -15.53
N PRO A 42 1.07 11.71 -15.72
CA PRO A 42 2.37 12.32 -15.99
C PRO A 42 3.39 12.01 -14.89
N VAL A 43 4.65 11.82 -15.29
CA VAL A 43 5.75 11.49 -14.37
C VAL A 43 6.83 12.58 -14.43
N VAL A 44 6.99 13.28 -13.32
CA VAL A 44 8.10 14.22 -13.09
C VAL A 44 9.30 13.44 -12.55
N ARG A 45 10.41 13.49 -13.30
CA ARG A 45 11.63 12.69 -13.05
C ARG A 45 12.83 13.51 -12.59
N ASP A 46 12.62 14.77 -12.29
CA ASP A 46 13.59 15.69 -11.70
C ASP A 46 13.18 16.08 -10.27
N ALA A 47 14.16 16.40 -9.46
CA ALA A 47 13.92 16.84 -8.07
C ALA A 47 13.49 18.32 -8.04
N SER A 48 12.36 18.65 -8.67
CA SER A 48 11.88 20.03 -8.85
C SER A 48 10.39 20.19 -8.53
N LEU A 49 10.07 20.96 -7.50
CA LEU A 49 8.68 21.34 -7.19
C LEU A 49 8.06 22.16 -8.32
N ALA A 50 8.83 23.04 -8.96
CA ALA A 50 8.35 23.83 -10.09
C ALA A 50 7.96 22.93 -11.29
N ALA A 51 8.61 21.77 -11.48
CA ALA A 51 8.19 20.81 -12.49
C ALA A 51 6.90 20.09 -12.10
N VAL A 52 6.70 19.79 -10.81
CA VAL A 52 5.45 19.23 -10.29
C VAL A 52 4.30 20.21 -10.49
N GLU A 53 4.47 21.50 -10.14
CA GLU A 53 3.48 22.55 -10.35
C GLU A 53 3.08 22.69 -11.82
N ARG A 54 4.06 22.70 -12.74
CA ARG A 54 3.78 22.74 -14.18
C ARG A 54 2.99 21.51 -14.65
N ALA A 55 3.30 20.35 -14.15
CA ALA A 55 2.60 19.11 -14.52
C ALA A 55 1.13 19.11 -14.01
N PHE A 56 0.85 19.74 -12.87
CA PHE A 56 -0.52 19.94 -12.38
C PHE A 56 -1.37 20.87 -13.25
N ALA A 57 -0.76 21.74 -14.06
CA ALA A 57 -1.48 22.52 -15.04
C ALA A 57 -2.10 21.66 -16.17
N GLU A 58 -1.56 20.44 -16.38
CA GLU A 58 -1.98 19.51 -17.44
C GLU A 58 -2.80 18.32 -16.91
N SER A 59 -2.60 17.95 -15.64
CA SER A 59 -3.26 16.78 -15.05
C SER A 59 -3.49 16.96 -13.55
N PRO A 60 -4.66 16.60 -13.01
CA PRO A 60 -4.91 16.65 -11.57
C PRO A 60 -4.14 15.58 -10.78
N VAL A 61 -3.58 14.58 -11.46
CA VAL A 61 -2.72 13.56 -10.85
C VAL A 61 -1.34 13.62 -11.49
N VAL A 62 -0.31 13.71 -10.65
CA VAL A 62 1.10 13.71 -11.08
C VAL A 62 1.88 12.72 -10.24
N CYS A 63 2.77 11.96 -10.87
CA CYS A 63 3.73 11.12 -10.14
C CYS A 63 5.08 11.82 -10.11
N ALA A 64 5.74 11.85 -8.95
CA ALA A 64 7.12 12.33 -8.81
C ALA A 64 8.05 11.21 -8.35
N GLY A 65 9.19 11.05 -9.02
CA GLY A 65 10.20 10.07 -8.65
C GLY A 65 11.40 10.09 -9.58
N LEU A 66 12.56 9.74 -9.07
CA LEU A 66 13.79 9.67 -9.87
C LEU A 66 13.91 8.31 -10.56
N LEU A 67 14.51 8.30 -11.75
CA LEU A 67 14.89 7.03 -12.38
C LEU A 67 15.92 6.31 -11.49
N CYS A 68 15.82 5.01 -11.38
CA CYS A 68 16.76 4.19 -10.65
C CYS A 68 17.39 3.12 -11.56
N GLU A 69 18.40 2.42 -11.06
CA GLU A 69 19.12 1.36 -11.80
C GLU A 69 18.23 0.19 -12.24
N LEU A 70 17.06 0.02 -11.62
CA LEU A 70 16.13 -1.03 -12.01
C LEU A 70 15.25 -0.54 -13.18
N PRO A 71 15.33 -1.19 -14.35
CA PRO A 71 14.54 -0.80 -15.50
C PRO A 71 13.04 -0.71 -15.21
N GLY A 72 12.40 0.36 -15.69
CA GLY A 72 10.96 0.56 -15.51
C GLY A 72 10.52 0.94 -14.09
N LYS A 73 11.45 1.31 -13.20
CA LYS A 73 11.12 1.73 -11.84
C LYS A 73 11.59 3.15 -11.53
N LEU A 74 10.86 3.76 -10.59
CA LEU A 74 11.20 5.02 -9.93
C LEU A 74 11.68 4.73 -8.51
N ALA A 75 12.62 5.55 -8.05
CA ALA A 75 12.99 5.73 -6.64
C ALA A 75 12.30 6.98 -6.08
N ALA A 76 12.53 7.26 -4.79
CA ALA A 76 12.05 8.46 -4.12
C ALA A 76 12.39 9.74 -4.93
N PRO A 77 11.56 10.79 -4.85
CA PRO A 77 11.68 11.97 -5.72
C PRO A 77 12.88 12.87 -5.45
N GLY A 78 13.73 12.56 -4.46
CA GLY A 78 14.95 13.35 -4.17
C GLY A 78 14.68 14.73 -3.54
N LEU A 79 13.45 14.98 -3.11
CA LEU A 79 13.01 16.18 -2.41
C LEU A 79 12.69 15.86 -0.93
N ALA A 80 12.76 16.87 -0.07
CA ALA A 80 12.29 16.73 1.30
C ALA A 80 10.79 16.41 1.34
N TRP A 81 10.39 15.46 2.17
CA TRP A 81 8.99 14.99 2.24
C TRP A 81 8.02 16.09 2.68
N GLU A 82 8.47 17.03 3.52
CA GLU A 82 7.72 18.21 3.94
C GLU A 82 7.40 19.12 2.76
N ALA A 83 8.36 19.30 1.84
CA ALA A 83 8.16 20.08 0.63
C ALA A 83 7.19 19.39 -0.34
N ILE A 84 7.30 18.06 -0.47
CA ILE A 84 6.36 17.23 -1.24
C ILE A 84 4.96 17.29 -0.63
N ALA A 85 4.84 17.25 0.71
CA ALA A 85 3.55 17.33 1.41
C ALA A 85 2.82 18.64 1.14
N GLY A 86 3.55 19.74 0.90
CA GLY A 86 2.99 21.05 0.56
C GLY A 86 2.71 21.26 -0.94
N ALA A 87 3.12 20.33 -1.81
CA ALA A 87 3.02 20.51 -3.26
C ALA A 87 1.67 20.12 -3.86
N ALA A 88 0.79 19.45 -3.12
CA ALA A 88 -0.52 19.00 -3.57
C ALA A 88 -1.50 18.90 -2.40
N ASP A 89 -2.81 18.89 -2.69
CA ASP A 89 -3.85 18.70 -1.68
C ASP A 89 -3.75 17.33 -1.02
N TYR A 90 -3.42 16.30 -1.82
CA TYR A 90 -3.18 14.93 -1.36
C TYR A 90 -1.86 14.39 -1.89
N VAL A 91 -1.11 13.71 -1.02
CA VAL A 91 0.10 12.99 -1.39
C VAL A 91 -0.06 11.52 -1.01
N LEU A 92 0.07 10.63 -1.98
CA LEU A 92 -0.02 9.19 -1.82
C LEU A 92 1.36 8.56 -2.06
N VAL A 93 1.89 7.83 -1.08
CA VAL A 93 3.26 7.28 -1.11
C VAL A 93 3.25 5.76 -1.00
N GLU A 94 3.75 5.04 -2.01
CA GLU A 94 4.06 3.62 -1.86
C GLU A 94 5.33 3.47 -1.03
N ALA A 95 5.20 2.94 0.22
CA ALA A 95 6.26 3.01 1.21
C ALA A 95 7.01 1.68 1.44
N ASP A 96 6.70 0.64 0.67
CA ASP A 96 7.40 -0.64 0.72
C ASP A 96 7.23 -1.47 -0.56
N GLY A 97 8.04 -2.55 -0.70
CA GLY A 97 7.90 -3.56 -1.75
C GLY A 97 7.33 -4.87 -1.20
N SER A 98 6.54 -5.61 -1.99
CA SER A 98 5.96 -6.92 -1.62
C SER A 98 6.20 -8.03 -2.64
N ARG A 99 6.97 -7.79 -3.69
CA ARG A 99 7.23 -8.76 -4.78
C ARG A 99 5.97 -9.37 -5.39
N HIS A 100 4.89 -8.60 -5.49
CA HIS A 100 3.56 -9.01 -5.96
C HIS A 100 2.85 -10.06 -5.09
N LEU A 101 3.39 -10.40 -3.92
CA LEU A 101 2.74 -11.34 -3.01
C LEU A 101 1.56 -10.68 -2.28
N PRO A 102 0.51 -11.47 -1.95
CA PRO A 102 -0.70 -10.95 -1.32
C PRO A 102 -0.48 -10.45 0.10
N LEU A 103 0.45 -11.06 0.84
CA LEU A 103 0.71 -10.76 2.24
C LEU A 103 2.18 -10.41 2.47
N LYS A 104 2.46 -9.77 3.59
CA LYS A 104 3.82 -9.35 3.93
C LYS A 104 4.02 -9.27 5.44
N ALA A 105 5.25 -9.55 5.89
CA ALA A 105 5.80 -9.08 7.15
C ALA A 105 6.93 -8.07 6.89
N HIS A 106 7.07 -7.05 7.75
CA HIS A 106 8.02 -5.96 7.58
C HIS A 106 9.29 -6.19 8.39
N ALA A 107 10.45 -6.12 7.73
CA ALA A 107 11.74 -6.14 8.43
C ALA A 107 11.99 -4.78 9.10
N ALA A 108 12.96 -4.72 10.01
CA ALA A 108 13.25 -3.52 10.80
C ALA A 108 13.56 -2.24 9.98
N HIS A 109 13.97 -2.38 8.72
CA HIS A 109 14.21 -1.26 7.79
C HIS A 109 13.00 -0.93 6.90
N GLU A 110 11.87 -1.57 7.12
CA GLU A 110 10.61 -1.39 6.39
C GLU A 110 9.43 -1.25 7.38
N PRO A 111 8.37 -0.57 6.97
CA PRO A 111 8.24 0.28 5.78
C PRO A 111 9.04 1.59 5.92
N VAL A 112 9.32 2.25 4.78
CA VAL A 112 9.98 3.57 4.78
C VAL A 112 8.88 4.64 4.71
N VAL A 113 8.19 4.83 5.83
CA VAL A 113 7.11 5.82 5.95
C VAL A 113 7.72 7.21 6.14
N PRO A 114 7.36 8.22 5.31
CA PRO A 114 7.78 9.60 5.54
C PRO A 114 7.31 10.12 6.91
N ALA A 115 8.18 10.81 7.64
CA ALA A 115 7.85 11.30 9.00
C ALA A 115 6.65 12.25 9.04
N CYS A 116 6.39 12.97 7.94
CA CYS A 116 5.24 13.87 7.79
C CYS A 116 3.97 13.15 7.29
N ALA A 117 3.97 11.82 7.14
CA ALA A 117 2.76 11.09 6.81
C ALA A 117 1.75 11.17 7.97
N SER A 118 0.53 11.58 7.66
CA SER A 118 -0.56 11.71 8.64
C SER A 118 -1.41 10.44 8.74
N ARG A 119 -1.21 9.49 7.81
CA ARG A 119 -1.97 8.23 7.75
C ARG A 119 -1.14 7.13 7.09
N VAL A 120 -1.25 5.92 7.63
CA VAL A 120 -0.67 4.70 7.05
C VAL A 120 -1.79 3.70 6.77
N VAL A 121 -1.90 3.27 5.51
CA VAL A 121 -2.86 2.24 5.07
C VAL A 121 -2.08 0.97 4.74
N CYS A 122 -2.35 -0.12 5.48
CA CYS A 122 -1.82 -1.43 5.16
C CYS A 122 -2.78 -2.16 4.20
N VAL A 123 -2.25 -2.67 3.09
CA VAL A 123 -3.00 -3.50 2.15
C VAL A 123 -2.67 -4.97 2.40
N ALA A 124 -3.70 -5.81 2.48
CA ALA A 124 -3.58 -7.26 2.54
C ALA A 124 -4.51 -7.89 1.49
N GLY A 125 -3.98 -8.78 0.65
CA GLY A 125 -4.78 -9.55 -0.29
C GLY A 125 -5.40 -10.76 0.40
N ILE A 126 -6.74 -10.87 0.42
CA ILE A 126 -7.44 -11.99 1.07
C ILE A 126 -7.13 -13.33 0.40
N ASP A 127 -6.72 -13.31 -0.85
CA ASP A 127 -6.28 -14.48 -1.63
C ASP A 127 -5.00 -15.15 -1.07
N GLY A 128 -4.31 -14.52 -0.13
CA GLY A 128 -3.21 -15.15 0.61
C GLY A 128 -3.67 -16.00 1.79
N VAL A 129 -4.92 -15.87 2.24
CA VAL A 129 -5.47 -16.68 3.33
C VAL A 129 -5.87 -18.05 2.78
N GLY A 130 -5.40 -19.12 3.43
CA GLY A 130 -5.54 -20.50 2.98
C GLY A 130 -4.30 -21.05 2.26
N GLU A 131 -3.48 -20.18 1.65
CA GLU A 131 -2.20 -20.55 1.05
C GLU A 131 -1.12 -20.71 2.13
N SER A 132 -0.05 -21.48 1.85
CA SER A 132 1.06 -21.58 2.80
C SER A 132 1.75 -20.22 2.99
N VAL A 133 2.28 -19.98 4.20
CA VAL A 133 3.05 -18.76 4.50
C VAL A 133 4.21 -18.59 3.51
N SER A 134 4.88 -19.69 3.12
CA SER A 134 5.99 -19.67 2.16
C SER A 134 5.59 -19.15 0.78
N GLN A 135 4.36 -19.38 0.34
CA GLN A 135 3.85 -19.00 -0.97
C GLN A 135 3.13 -17.63 -0.96
N ALA A 136 2.39 -17.35 0.12
CA ALA A 136 1.56 -16.14 0.20
C ALA A 136 2.31 -14.90 0.68
N CYS A 137 3.41 -15.05 1.44
CA CYS A 137 3.95 -13.96 2.21
C CYS A 137 5.32 -13.49 1.71
N HIS A 138 5.45 -12.19 1.51
CA HIS A 138 6.79 -11.59 1.41
C HIS A 138 7.44 -11.60 2.79
N ARG A 139 8.68 -12.16 2.90
CA ARG A 139 9.39 -12.47 4.15
C ARG A 139 8.69 -13.56 4.98
N PRO A 140 8.52 -14.77 4.40
CA PRO A 140 7.71 -15.82 5.02
C PRO A 140 8.25 -16.27 6.39
N GLN A 141 9.57 -16.29 6.61
CA GLN A 141 10.14 -16.66 7.90
C GLN A 141 9.78 -15.67 8.99
N LEU A 142 9.80 -14.37 8.68
CA LEU A 142 9.41 -13.33 9.64
C LEU A 142 7.91 -13.38 9.92
N PHE A 143 7.08 -13.57 8.87
CA PHE A 143 5.64 -13.75 9.04
C PHE A 143 5.34 -14.95 9.94
N ALA A 144 5.95 -16.10 9.68
CA ALA A 144 5.79 -17.33 10.46
C ALA A 144 6.19 -17.13 11.93
N GLN A 145 7.31 -16.43 12.18
CA GLN A 145 7.78 -16.08 13.53
C GLN A 145 6.78 -15.20 14.28
N LEU A 146 6.28 -14.13 13.64
CA LEU A 146 5.31 -13.21 14.25
C LEU A 146 3.95 -13.86 14.48
N ALA A 147 3.53 -14.73 13.57
CA ALA A 147 2.27 -15.48 13.69
C ALA A 147 2.36 -16.68 14.65
N GLY A 148 3.57 -17.13 15.03
CA GLY A 148 3.77 -18.31 15.84
C GLY A 148 3.40 -19.62 15.14
N VAL A 149 3.58 -19.70 13.80
CA VAL A 149 3.23 -20.87 12.99
C VAL A 149 4.43 -21.35 12.13
N PRO A 150 4.45 -22.61 11.69
CA PRO A 150 5.44 -23.06 10.69
C PRO A 150 5.29 -22.32 9.36
N VAL A 151 6.39 -22.15 8.63
CA VAL A 151 6.39 -21.47 7.32
C VAL A 151 5.59 -22.22 6.25
N GLU A 152 5.39 -23.53 6.42
CA GLU A 152 4.58 -24.36 5.53
C GLU A 152 3.10 -24.42 5.93
N ALA A 153 2.75 -23.85 7.10
CA ALA A 153 1.36 -23.83 7.54
C ALA A 153 0.51 -22.88 6.64
N PRO A 154 -0.78 -23.17 6.48
CA PRO A 154 -1.68 -22.26 5.80
C PRO A 154 -1.83 -20.96 6.61
N VAL A 155 -1.89 -19.83 5.92
CA VAL A 155 -2.24 -18.55 6.55
C VAL A 155 -3.70 -18.60 6.96
N THR A 156 -3.97 -18.39 8.24
CA THR A 156 -5.33 -18.23 8.77
C THR A 156 -5.63 -16.75 9.05
N PRO A 157 -6.90 -16.35 9.20
CA PRO A 157 -7.25 -15.00 9.66
C PRO A 157 -6.58 -14.64 10.99
N GLU A 158 -6.42 -15.61 11.90
CA GLU A 158 -5.74 -15.43 13.18
C GLU A 158 -4.24 -15.17 13.01
N ALA A 159 -3.57 -15.91 12.13
CA ALA A 159 -2.16 -15.72 11.82
C ALA A 159 -1.91 -14.34 11.18
N LEU A 160 -2.76 -13.93 10.23
CA LEU A 160 -2.68 -12.60 9.62
C LEU A 160 -2.89 -11.50 10.65
N ALA A 161 -3.93 -11.61 11.49
CA ALA A 161 -4.21 -10.62 12.54
C ALA A 161 -3.09 -10.54 13.58
N ALA A 162 -2.47 -11.68 13.94
CA ALA A 162 -1.33 -11.72 14.86
C ALA A 162 -0.14 -10.93 14.30
N VAL A 163 0.21 -11.11 13.02
CA VAL A 163 1.29 -10.35 12.35
C VAL A 163 0.96 -8.86 12.34
N LEU A 164 -0.23 -8.47 11.86
CA LEU A 164 -0.66 -7.07 11.78
C LEU A 164 -0.65 -6.39 13.16
N GLY A 165 -1.10 -7.09 14.20
CA GLY A 165 -1.09 -6.60 15.58
C GLY A 165 0.31 -6.49 16.18
N ALA A 166 1.19 -7.48 15.92
CA ALA A 166 2.56 -7.47 16.41
C ALA A 166 3.40 -6.34 15.76
N GLU A 167 3.13 -6.03 14.50
CA GLU A 167 3.81 -4.95 13.79
C GLU A 167 3.29 -3.56 14.20
N GLY A 168 1.97 -3.38 14.34
CA GLY A 168 1.37 -2.11 14.75
C GLY A 168 1.70 -0.92 13.83
N LEU A 169 1.90 -1.15 12.53
CA LEU A 169 2.48 -0.19 11.58
C LEU A 169 1.45 0.66 10.82
N HIS A 170 0.14 0.45 11.06
CA HIS A 170 -0.91 1.06 10.24
C HIS A 170 -2.06 1.63 11.05
N ASP A 171 -2.70 2.66 10.50
CA ASP A 171 -3.91 3.28 11.04
C ASP A 171 -5.18 2.64 10.48
N ILE A 172 -5.13 2.14 9.24
CA ILE A 172 -6.24 1.51 8.53
C ILE A 172 -5.74 0.25 7.83
N LEU A 173 -6.48 -0.84 7.96
CA LEU A 173 -6.29 -2.05 7.16
C LEU A 173 -7.25 -2.04 5.97
N TYR A 174 -6.71 -2.19 4.75
CA TYR A 174 -7.49 -2.45 3.56
C TYR A 174 -7.31 -3.90 3.11
N ILE A 175 -8.38 -4.70 3.18
CA ILE A 175 -8.41 -6.09 2.72
C ILE A 175 -8.92 -6.11 1.29
N ASN A 176 -8.03 -6.37 0.33
CA ASN A 176 -8.31 -6.38 -1.10
C ASN A 176 -8.65 -7.78 -1.63
N LYS A 177 -9.18 -7.84 -2.87
CA LYS A 177 -9.54 -9.05 -3.63
C LYS A 177 -10.67 -9.85 -2.99
N VAL A 178 -11.56 -9.19 -2.24
CA VAL A 178 -12.73 -9.81 -1.63
C VAL A 178 -13.83 -9.93 -2.69
N GLU A 179 -13.82 -11.06 -3.42
CA GLU A 179 -14.62 -11.25 -4.62
C GLU A 179 -15.61 -12.44 -4.53
N SER A 180 -15.66 -13.17 -3.41
CA SER A 180 -16.58 -14.28 -3.15
C SER A 180 -17.18 -14.21 -1.75
N ALA A 181 -18.24 -14.99 -1.51
CA ALA A 181 -18.86 -15.07 -0.19
C ALA A 181 -17.88 -15.56 0.87
N GLU A 182 -17.04 -16.53 0.54
CA GLU A 182 -15.98 -17.07 1.41
C GLU A 182 -14.94 -16.00 1.72
N ALA A 183 -14.50 -15.23 0.73
CA ALA A 183 -13.55 -14.12 0.92
C ALA A 183 -14.14 -13.05 1.86
N TRP A 184 -15.43 -12.73 1.76
CA TRP A 184 -16.12 -11.84 2.69
C TRP A 184 -16.18 -12.39 4.11
N GLN A 185 -16.38 -13.70 4.30
CA GLN A 185 -16.36 -14.34 5.62
C GLN A 185 -14.96 -14.24 6.24
N LEU A 186 -13.90 -14.55 5.47
CA LEU A 186 -12.50 -14.42 5.91
C LEU A 186 -12.15 -12.97 6.27
N ALA A 187 -12.54 -12.00 5.42
CA ALA A 187 -12.28 -10.58 5.69
C ALA A 187 -12.98 -10.09 6.97
N ARG A 188 -14.23 -10.49 7.21
CA ARG A 188 -14.95 -10.20 8.45
C ARG A 188 -14.27 -10.85 9.67
N ARG A 189 -13.74 -12.07 9.50
CA ARG A 189 -13.01 -12.73 10.59
C ARG A 189 -11.74 -11.98 10.94
N VAL A 190 -10.94 -11.54 9.95
CA VAL A 190 -9.77 -10.67 10.18
C VAL A 190 -10.18 -9.39 10.88
N ALA A 191 -11.26 -8.72 10.42
CA ALA A 191 -11.73 -7.46 11.01
C ALA A 191 -12.14 -7.59 12.48
N GLN A 192 -12.64 -8.75 12.92
CA GLN A 192 -12.97 -9.03 14.33
C GLN A 192 -11.72 -9.17 15.21
N LEU A 193 -10.57 -9.53 14.62
CA LEU A 193 -9.33 -9.86 15.33
C LEU A 193 -8.36 -8.69 15.43
N VAL A 194 -8.45 -7.69 14.53
CA VAL A 194 -7.58 -6.51 14.54
C VAL A 194 -8.22 -5.35 15.28
N ALA A 195 -7.41 -4.45 15.84
CA ALA A 195 -7.89 -3.28 16.58
C ALA A 195 -8.18 -2.07 15.70
N THR A 196 -7.52 -1.98 14.54
CA THR A 196 -7.60 -0.85 13.62
C THR A 196 -8.87 -0.88 12.78
N PRO A 197 -9.35 0.27 12.26
CA PRO A 197 -10.40 0.33 11.24
C PRO A 197 -10.08 -0.55 10.04
N VAL A 198 -11.10 -1.26 9.53
CA VAL A 198 -10.97 -2.18 8.40
C VAL A 198 -11.95 -1.82 7.29
N VAL A 199 -11.41 -1.63 6.11
CA VAL A 199 -12.16 -1.57 4.85
C VAL A 199 -11.84 -2.83 4.06
N ALA A 200 -12.84 -3.50 3.52
CA ALA A 200 -12.65 -4.68 2.68
C ALA A 200 -13.38 -4.52 1.35
N GLY A 201 -12.85 -5.14 0.29
CA GLY A 201 -13.51 -5.09 -1.01
C GLY A 201 -12.64 -5.56 -2.16
N SER A 202 -13.07 -5.25 -3.37
CA SER A 202 -12.35 -5.50 -4.61
C SER A 202 -12.14 -4.20 -5.37
N LEU A 203 -10.89 -3.76 -5.50
CA LEU A 203 -10.52 -2.61 -6.33
C LEU A 203 -10.90 -2.84 -7.80
N ARG A 204 -10.86 -4.09 -8.26
CA ARG A 204 -11.22 -4.45 -9.62
C ARG A 204 -12.72 -4.30 -9.88
N ARG A 205 -13.57 -4.59 -8.89
CA ARG A 205 -15.04 -4.52 -9.00
C ARG A 205 -15.61 -3.18 -8.55
N GLY A 206 -14.84 -2.36 -7.85
CA GLY A 206 -15.31 -1.12 -7.23
C GLY A 206 -16.28 -1.35 -6.07
N GLU A 207 -16.20 -2.50 -5.40
CA GLU A 207 -17.09 -2.90 -4.30
C GLU A 207 -16.32 -2.80 -2.98
N PHE A 208 -16.85 -2.04 -2.01
CA PHE A 208 -16.19 -1.81 -0.72
C PHE A 208 -17.20 -1.80 0.42
N ALA A 209 -16.75 -2.23 1.61
CA ALA A 209 -17.48 -2.12 2.85
C ALA A 209 -16.54 -1.78 4.01
N CYS A 210 -16.97 -0.89 4.92
CA CYS A 210 -16.35 -0.71 6.21
C CYS A 210 -16.80 -1.87 7.12
N LEU A 211 -15.85 -2.64 7.64
CA LEU A 211 -16.12 -3.79 8.52
C LEU A 211 -15.90 -3.45 9.99
N ARG A 212 -15.14 -2.37 10.25
CA ARG A 212 -14.88 -1.85 11.59
C ARG A 212 -14.53 -0.36 11.51
#